data_aeb4b85b30d1c1218cb7601387cc3e44
#
_entry.id   aeb4b85b30d1c1218cb7601387cc3e44
#
_cell.length_a   1.000
_cell.length_b   1.000
_cell.length_c   1.000
_cell.angle_alpha   90.00
_cell.angle_beta   90.00
_cell.angle_gamma   90.00
#
_symmetry.space_group_name_H-M   'P 1'
#
loop_
_entity.id
_entity.type
_entity.pdbx_description
1 polymer ?
#
loop_
_entity_poly.entity_id
_entity_poly.type
_entity_poly.pdbx_seq_one_letter_code
_entity_poly.pdbx_strand_id
1 'polypeptide(L)'
;MTHGVDSNAIEQVVEVLIDEGLEGMSRAFAILMNEAMRLERSRFLGAGPYERTEERLGYGNGYKPKTVKSRIGELQMAIPQVRDLPPGCEGFYPRSLERGLRSERALKVAIAEMYVQGVSTRRVQKITEKLCGLEVSSSEVSRAAALLDDELESWRSRQIDEMAYVTLDARYEKVRHGGSVVDCAVLLATGVRGDNGKRTVLGVSVSLSEAEVHWREFLASLQKRGLHGVKLVTSDDHKGLKAGLTARMPGVPWQRCQFHLQRNAQAYVPKMSMRRAVAQGLRDVFNAPERAEAERQLGLFVERYDEKAPRLATWAEENIPQGLTVFTLPPYHRTRMRTTNGLENLNKQIKRRTRVATIFPNEASLLRLVTAVVVEINEAWEAGGVYINMKSA
;
A
#
# COMPACT_ATOMS: atom_id res chain seq x y z
N MET A 1 30.20 -29.58 -39.20
CA MET A 1 30.03 -28.40 -40.08
C MET A 1 29.34 -27.34 -39.22
N THR A 2 30.08 -26.37 -38.82
CA THR A 2 29.58 -25.21 -38.05
C THR A 2 28.68 -24.40 -39.00
N HIS A 3 27.38 -24.39 -38.74
CA HIS A 3 26.46 -23.47 -39.40
C HIS A 3 26.91 -22.04 -39.03
N GLY A 4 27.46 -21.34 -40.02
CA GLY A 4 27.81 -19.94 -39.88
C GLY A 4 26.56 -19.16 -39.48
N VAL A 5 26.61 -18.59 -38.28
CA VAL A 5 25.79 -17.43 -37.91
C VAL A 5 26.09 -16.43 -39.01
N ASP A 6 25.05 -15.97 -39.75
CA ASP A 6 25.26 -14.96 -40.80
C ASP A 6 26.08 -13.83 -40.18
N SER A 7 27.33 -13.65 -40.64
CA SER A 7 28.26 -12.60 -40.21
C SER A 7 27.59 -11.22 -40.22
N ASN A 8 26.59 -11.06 -41.07
CA ASN A 8 25.80 -9.87 -41.26
C ASN A 8 25.07 -9.35 -39.99
N ALA A 9 24.47 -10.19 -39.12
CA ALA A 9 23.76 -9.69 -37.95
C ALA A 9 24.72 -9.18 -36.86
N ILE A 10 25.86 -9.86 -36.67
CA ILE A 10 26.90 -9.44 -35.73
C ILE A 10 27.59 -8.15 -36.24
N GLU A 11 27.88 -8.10 -37.52
CA GLU A 11 28.44 -6.90 -38.16
C GLU A 11 27.51 -5.70 -38.01
N GLN A 12 26.19 -5.86 -38.26
CA GLN A 12 25.19 -4.81 -38.03
C GLN A 12 25.12 -4.35 -36.56
N VAL A 13 25.21 -5.25 -35.61
CA VAL A 13 25.25 -4.90 -34.19
C VAL A 13 26.51 -4.08 -33.85
N VAL A 14 27.67 -4.50 -34.37
CA VAL A 14 28.93 -3.80 -34.15
C VAL A 14 28.91 -2.40 -34.81
N GLU A 15 28.37 -2.28 -36.02
CA GLU A 15 28.21 -0.99 -36.69
C GLU A 15 27.32 -0.04 -35.89
N VAL A 16 26.16 -0.51 -35.42
CA VAL A 16 25.26 0.28 -34.56
C VAL A 16 25.98 0.77 -33.30
N LEU A 17 26.76 -0.08 -32.67
CA LEU A 17 27.49 0.30 -31.44
C LEU A 17 28.66 1.23 -31.71
N ILE A 18 29.30 1.14 -32.89
CA ILE A 18 30.34 2.08 -33.31
C ILE A 18 29.76 3.47 -33.59
N ASP A 19 28.61 3.51 -34.29
CA ASP A 19 28.02 4.77 -34.74
C ASP A 19 27.25 5.48 -33.64
N GLU A 20 26.47 4.74 -32.82
CA GLU A 20 25.51 5.28 -31.85
C GLU A 20 25.99 5.08 -30.38
N GLY A 21 27.05 4.30 -30.14
CA GLY A 21 27.53 3.98 -28.80
C GLY A 21 26.43 3.27 -27.96
N LEU A 22 26.34 3.63 -26.69
CA LEU A 22 25.33 3.07 -25.77
C LEU A 22 23.88 3.47 -26.12
N GLU A 23 23.67 4.56 -26.85
CA GLU A 23 22.36 4.99 -27.33
C GLU A 23 21.79 3.99 -28.36
N GLY A 24 22.64 3.30 -29.11
CA GLY A 24 22.28 2.26 -30.05
C GLY A 24 21.91 0.91 -29.44
N MET A 25 21.98 0.73 -28.10
CA MET A 25 21.76 -0.58 -27.45
C MET A 25 20.40 -1.20 -27.73
N SER A 26 19.32 -0.42 -27.77
CA SER A 26 17.99 -0.93 -28.07
C SER A 26 17.92 -1.49 -29.51
N ARG A 27 18.53 -0.81 -30.45
CA ARG A 27 18.61 -1.22 -31.85
C ARG A 27 19.51 -2.46 -32.03
N ALA A 28 20.69 -2.47 -31.42
CA ALA A 28 21.58 -3.62 -31.43
C ALA A 28 20.92 -4.88 -30.84
N PHE A 29 20.24 -4.73 -29.70
CA PHE A 29 19.51 -5.84 -29.07
C PHE A 29 18.33 -6.32 -29.92
N ALA A 30 17.59 -5.42 -30.59
CA ALA A 30 16.50 -5.79 -31.48
C ALA A 30 17.01 -6.61 -32.68
N ILE A 31 18.20 -6.28 -33.25
CA ILE A 31 18.85 -7.07 -34.31
C ILE A 31 19.12 -8.50 -33.84
N LEU A 32 19.74 -8.66 -32.65
CA LEU A 32 20.02 -9.98 -32.07
C LEU A 32 18.76 -10.79 -31.81
N MET A 33 17.73 -10.16 -31.27
CA MET A 33 16.43 -10.83 -31.00
C MET A 33 15.74 -11.27 -32.31
N ASN A 34 15.74 -10.43 -33.33
CA ASN A 34 15.17 -10.77 -34.61
C ASN A 34 15.91 -11.96 -35.28
N GLU A 35 17.26 -11.98 -35.15
CA GLU A 35 18.06 -13.10 -35.62
C GLU A 35 17.79 -14.38 -34.86
N ALA A 36 17.70 -14.31 -33.52
CA ALA A 36 17.33 -15.45 -32.67
C ALA A 36 15.96 -16.04 -33.10
N MET A 37 14.94 -15.18 -33.28
CA MET A 37 13.63 -15.63 -33.73
C MET A 37 13.67 -16.23 -35.14
N ARG A 38 14.51 -15.72 -36.04
CA ARG A 38 14.75 -16.28 -37.37
C ARG A 38 15.35 -17.69 -37.31
N LEU A 39 16.35 -17.89 -36.46
CA LEU A 39 16.96 -19.19 -36.23
C LEU A 39 15.99 -20.19 -35.61
N GLU A 40 15.17 -19.77 -34.65
CA GLU A 40 14.10 -20.60 -34.08
C GLU A 40 13.10 -21.07 -35.14
N ARG A 41 12.68 -20.17 -36.04
CA ARG A 41 11.82 -20.54 -37.15
C ARG A 41 12.48 -21.56 -38.07
N SER A 42 13.74 -21.37 -38.44
CA SER A 42 14.48 -22.32 -39.29
C SER A 42 14.59 -23.70 -38.65
N ARG A 43 14.87 -23.75 -37.36
CA ARG A 43 14.90 -25.01 -36.59
C ARG A 43 13.51 -25.69 -36.54
N PHE A 44 12.45 -24.89 -36.35
CA PHE A 44 11.07 -25.40 -36.34
C PHE A 44 10.66 -25.97 -37.69
N LEU A 45 11.06 -25.32 -38.77
CA LEU A 45 10.72 -25.76 -40.14
C LEU A 45 11.63 -26.91 -40.62
N GLY A 46 12.71 -27.26 -39.92
CA GLY A 46 13.68 -28.25 -40.35
C GLY A 46 14.50 -27.82 -41.60
N ALA A 47 14.46 -26.53 -41.97
CA ALA A 47 15.14 -26.03 -43.18
C ALA A 47 15.45 -24.53 -43.05
N GLY A 48 16.59 -24.10 -43.57
CA GLY A 48 16.98 -22.72 -43.74
C GLY A 48 16.19 -22.01 -44.87
N PRO A 49 16.45 -20.67 -45.03
CA PRO A 49 15.91 -19.93 -46.19
C PRO A 49 16.38 -20.54 -47.49
N TYR A 50 15.43 -20.76 -48.46
CA TYR A 50 15.68 -21.33 -49.78
C TYR A 50 16.27 -22.77 -49.81
N GLU A 51 16.47 -23.40 -48.63
CA GLU A 51 16.93 -24.79 -48.55
C GLU A 51 15.80 -25.76 -48.86
N ARG A 52 16.08 -26.84 -49.61
CA ARG A 52 15.14 -27.91 -49.97
C ARG A 52 15.58 -29.16 -49.19
N THR A 53 14.79 -29.57 -48.21
CA THR A 53 15.00 -30.81 -47.43
C THR A 53 13.72 -31.61 -47.38
N GLU A 54 13.82 -32.93 -47.23
CA GLU A 54 12.65 -33.82 -47.09
C GLU A 54 11.98 -33.65 -45.71
N GLU A 55 12.72 -33.14 -44.71
CA GLU A 55 12.24 -32.91 -43.35
C GLU A 55 11.53 -31.56 -43.15
N ARG A 56 11.39 -30.78 -44.22
CA ARG A 56 10.77 -29.46 -44.16
C ARG A 56 9.28 -29.53 -43.80
N LEU A 57 8.89 -28.98 -42.64
CA LEU A 57 7.52 -28.98 -42.09
C LEU A 57 6.59 -27.92 -42.75
N GLY A 58 7.15 -26.91 -43.40
CA GLY A 58 6.36 -25.80 -43.97
C GLY A 58 7.22 -24.66 -44.47
N TYR A 59 6.62 -23.50 -44.73
CA TYR A 59 7.33 -22.39 -45.36
C TYR A 59 7.25 -21.11 -44.52
N GLY A 60 8.26 -20.26 -44.59
CA GLY A 60 8.23 -18.91 -44.03
C GLY A 60 7.13 -18.07 -44.71
N ASN A 61 6.40 -17.27 -43.93
CA ASN A 61 5.33 -16.40 -44.36
C ASN A 61 5.54 -14.95 -43.95
N GLY A 62 6.74 -14.42 -44.18
CA GLY A 62 7.10 -13.06 -43.83
C GLY A 62 7.25 -12.84 -42.31
N TYR A 63 7.02 -11.61 -41.89
CA TYR A 63 7.21 -11.15 -40.53
C TYR A 63 6.06 -10.24 -40.11
N LYS A 64 5.67 -10.33 -38.83
CA LYS A 64 4.70 -9.43 -38.22
C LYS A 64 5.44 -8.42 -37.32
N PRO A 65 5.33 -7.10 -37.56
CA PRO A 65 5.99 -6.10 -36.71
C PRO A 65 5.39 -6.07 -35.32
N LYS A 66 6.24 -5.87 -34.33
CA LYS A 66 5.86 -5.73 -32.91
C LYS A 66 6.85 -4.83 -32.18
N THR A 67 6.33 -3.83 -31.48
CA THR A 67 7.14 -3.00 -30.58
C THR A 67 7.02 -3.53 -29.16
N VAL A 68 8.17 -3.64 -28.47
CA VAL A 68 8.26 -4.03 -27.05
C VAL A 68 9.01 -2.95 -26.30
N LYS A 69 8.39 -2.38 -25.23
CA LYS A 69 9.04 -1.44 -24.33
C LYS A 69 9.96 -2.18 -23.36
N SER A 70 11.22 -1.79 -23.28
CA SER A 70 12.21 -2.38 -22.38
C SER A 70 12.99 -1.30 -21.62
N ARG A 71 13.75 -1.70 -20.61
CA ARG A 71 14.62 -0.79 -19.83
C ARG A 71 15.73 -0.13 -20.65
N ILE A 72 16.01 -0.62 -21.87
CA ILE A 72 16.99 -0.04 -22.80
C ILE A 72 16.35 0.73 -23.93
N GLY A 73 15.02 0.96 -23.89
CA GLY A 73 14.25 1.65 -24.92
C GLY A 73 13.23 0.78 -25.63
N GLU A 74 12.70 1.27 -26.75
CA GLU A 74 11.79 0.51 -27.60
C GLU A 74 12.53 -0.46 -28.51
N LEU A 75 12.09 -1.72 -28.49
CA LEU A 75 12.61 -2.78 -29.32
C LEU A 75 11.67 -3.02 -30.49
N GLN A 76 12.14 -2.80 -31.70
CA GLN A 76 11.41 -3.07 -32.95
C GLN A 76 11.62 -4.53 -33.37
N MET A 77 10.62 -5.37 -33.10
CA MET A 77 10.67 -6.80 -33.38
C MET A 77 9.97 -7.15 -34.68
N ALA A 78 10.52 -8.10 -35.42
CA ALA A 78 9.94 -8.69 -36.65
C ALA A 78 9.64 -10.17 -36.35
N ILE A 79 8.43 -10.48 -35.87
CA ILE A 79 8.05 -11.83 -35.49
C ILE A 79 7.87 -12.70 -36.73
N PRO A 80 8.70 -13.74 -36.95
CA PRO A 80 8.60 -14.58 -38.13
C PRO A 80 7.30 -15.39 -38.13
N GLN A 81 6.68 -15.47 -39.29
CA GLN A 81 5.46 -16.25 -39.52
C GLN A 81 5.76 -17.48 -40.35
N VAL A 82 4.91 -18.51 -40.24
CA VAL A 82 4.98 -19.74 -41.03
C VAL A 82 3.63 -20.03 -41.70
N ARG A 83 3.65 -20.83 -42.80
CA ARG A 83 2.47 -21.29 -43.50
C ARG A 83 2.65 -22.73 -44.00
N ASP A 84 1.59 -23.32 -44.46
CA ASP A 84 1.54 -24.65 -45.10
C ASP A 84 2.11 -25.73 -44.15
N LEU A 85 1.74 -25.67 -42.86
CA LEU A 85 2.10 -26.68 -41.85
C LEU A 85 1.21 -27.93 -42.05
N PRO A 86 1.71 -29.15 -41.71
CA PRO A 86 0.90 -30.37 -41.73
C PRO A 86 -0.32 -30.25 -40.79
N PRO A 87 -1.42 -30.94 -41.09
CA PRO A 87 -2.59 -31.01 -40.21
C PRO A 87 -2.21 -31.51 -38.81
N GLY A 88 -2.66 -30.79 -37.77
CA GLY A 88 -2.35 -31.14 -36.39
C GLY A 88 -1.05 -30.53 -35.84
N CYS A 89 -0.26 -29.84 -36.65
CA CYS A 89 0.91 -29.11 -36.20
C CYS A 89 0.51 -27.77 -35.61
N GLU A 90 0.95 -27.48 -34.38
CA GLU A 90 0.73 -26.15 -33.79
C GLU A 90 1.50 -25.06 -34.54
N GLY A 91 0.89 -23.87 -34.69
CA GLY A 91 1.51 -22.74 -35.34
C GLY A 91 2.77 -22.26 -34.62
N PHE A 92 3.79 -21.85 -35.38
CA PHE A 92 5.05 -21.34 -34.84
C PHE A 92 4.87 -20.02 -34.05
N TYR A 93 5.47 -19.96 -32.88
CA TYR A 93 5.73 -18.71 -32.17
C TYR A 93 7.11 -18.82 -31.48
N PRO A 94 8.01 -17.80 -31.60
CA PRO A 94 9.36 -17.90 -31.07
C PRO A 94 9.34 -18.04 -29.53
N ARG A 95 10.16 -18.95 -28.99
CA ARG A 95 10.33 -19.18 -27.55
C ARG A 95 11.08 -18.03 -26.87
N SER A 96 11.95 -17.34 -27.61
CA SER A 96 12.70 -16.18 -27.15
C SER A 96 11.82 -14.96 -26.84
N LEU A 97 10.53 -14.99 -27.23
CA LEU A 97 9.59 -13.90 -27.02
C LEU A 97 8.29 -14.39 -26.38
N GLU A 98 7.98 -13.90 -25.18
CA GLU A 98 6.73 -14.22 -24.50
C GLU A 98 5.50 -13.76 -25.31
N ARG A 99 4.48 -14.63 -25.43
CA ARG A 99 3.21 -14.28 -26.11
C ARG A 99 2.53 -13.12 -25.37
N GLY A 100 2.07 -12.13 -26.11
CA GLY A 100 1.36 -10.98 -25.54
C GLY A 100 2.28 -9.93 -24.92
N LEU A 101 3.58 -10.16 -24.79
CA LEU A 101 4.53 -9.20 -24.20
C LEU A 101 4.51 -7.87 -24.98
N ARG A 102 4.18 -6.79 -24.30
CA ARG A 102 4.23 -5.40 -24.81
C ARG A 102 5.28 -4.56 -24.08
N SER A 103 5.69 -5.01 -22.92
CA SER A 103 6.66 -4.31 -22.07
C SER A 103 7.38 -5.32 -21.20
N GLU A 104 8.68 -5.11 -21.02
CA GLU A 104 9.54 -5.93 -20.17
C GLU A 104 9.02 -5.96 -18.72
N ARG A 105 9.07 -7.14 -18.07
CA ARG A 105 8.59 -7.30 -16.69
C ARG A 105 9.35 -6.43 -15.70
N ALA A 106 10.68 -6.36 -15.82
CA ALA A 106 11.52 -5.54 -14.96
C ALA A 106 11.16 -4.05 -15.03
N LEU A 107 10.88 -3.53 -16.24
CA LEU A 107 10.41 -2.16 -16.42
C LEU A 107 9.06 -1.92 -15.75
N LYS A 108 8.11 -2.87 -15.88
CA LYS A 108 6.80 -2.76 -15.21
C LYS A 108 6.92 -2.73 -13.70
N VAL A 109 7.77 -3.61 -13.13
CA VAL A 109 8.03 -3.65 -11.69
C VAL A 109 8.65 -2.32 -11.21
N ALA A 110 9.65 -1.79 -11.93
CA ALA A 110 10.25 -0.50 -11.59
C ALA A 110 9.24 0.66 -11.63
N ILE A 111 8.35 0.68 -12.63
CA ILE A 111 7.27 1.67 -12.74
C ILE A 111 6.29 1.55 -11.57
N ALA A 112 5.89 0.32 -11.22
CA ALA A 112 5.00 0.04 -10.10
C ALA A 112 5.62 0.50 -8.78
N GLU A 113 6.88 0.17 -8.55
CA GLU A 113 7.64 0.55 -7.36
C GLU A 113 7.77 2.08 -7.24
N MET A 114 8.15 2.78 -8.30
CA MET A 114 8.18 4.24 -8.29
C MET A 114 6.83 4.84 -7.87
N TYR A 115 5.72 4.30 -8.38
CA TYR A 115 4.38 4.78 -8.04
C TYR A 115 4.05 4.53 -6.56
N VAL A 116 4.34 3.34 -6.06
CA VAL A 116 4.14 2.96 -4.64
C VAL A 116 4.98 3.84 -3.72
N GLN A 117 6.22 4.15 -4.11
CA GLN A 117 7.10 5.08 -3.39
C GLN A 117 6.62 6.54 -3.45
N GLY A 118 5.45 6.81 -4.02
CA GLY A 118 4.79 8.12 -4.04
C GLY A 118 5.28 9.05 -5.13
N VAL A 119 5.89 8.50 -6.19
CA VAL A 119 6.19 9.26 -7.40
C VAL A 119 4.91 9.41 -8.23
N SER A 120 4.50 10.64 -8.54
CA SER A 120 3.30 10.87 -9.34
C SER A 120 3.42 10.24 -10.74
N THR A 121 2.29 9.82 -11.33
CA THR A 121 2.28 9.24 -12.68
C THR A 121 2.97 10.12 -13.72
N ARG A 122 2.76 11.44 -13.66
CA ARG A 122 3.45 12.41 -14.53
C ARG A 122 4.97 12.44 -14.31
N ARG A 123 5.42 12.24 -13.07
CA ARG A 123 6.85 12.21 -12.77
C ARG A 123 7.47 10.88 -13.16
N VAL A 124 6.74 9.77 -13.01
CA VAL A 124 7.13 8.45 -13.55
C VAL A 124 7.35 8.54 -15.06
N GLN A 125 6.41 9.16 -15.82
CA GLN A 125 6.56 9.39 -17.25
C GLN A 125 7.88 10.13 -17.58
N LYS A 126 8.14 11.25 -16.90
CA LYS A 126 9.39 12.03 -17.11
C LYS A 126 10.66 11.24 -16.75
N ILE A 127 10.58 10.37 -15.74
CA ILE A 127 11.73 9.53 -15.35
C ILE A 127 11.99 8.48 -16.41
N THR A 128 10.94 7.76 -16.86
CA THR A 128 11.09 6.71 -17.91
C THR A 128 11.53 7.31 -19.25
N GLU A 129 11.02 8.49 -19.61
CA GLU A 129 11.46 9.23 -20.80
C GLU A 129 12.97 9.55 -20.73
N LYS A 130 13.44 10.06 -19.58
CA LYS A 130 14.87 10.41 -19.40
C LYS A 130 15.79 9.20 -19.28
N LEU A 131 15.32 8.09 -18.66
CA LEU A 131 16.17 6.92 -18.40
C LEU A 131 16.26 5.98 -19.61
N CYS A 132 15.20 5.82 -20.36
CA CYS A 132 15.11 4.83 -21.43
C CYS A 132 14.35 5.33 -22.67
N GLY A 133 14.14 6.64 -22.81
CA GLY A 133 13.47 7.23 -23.98
C GLY A 133 12.01 6.77 -24.15
N LEU A 134 11.37 6.28 -23.08
CA LEU A 134 10.03 5.68 -23.17
C LEU A 134 8.94 6.64 -22.72
N GLU A 135 7.98 6.89 -23.60
CA GLU A 135 6.71 7.49 -23.21
C GLU A 135 5.80 6.44 -22.58
N VAL A 136 5.56 6.60 -21.27
CA VAL A 136 4.66 5.74 -20.48
C VAL A 136 3.44 6.55 -20.06
N SER A 137 2.24 6.15 -20.46
CA SER A 137 1.01 6.85 -20.09
C SER A 137 0.62 6.63 -18.62
N SER A 138 -0.18 7.53 -18.03
CA SER A 138 -0.71 7.35 -16.68
C SER A 138 -1.50 6.05 -16.50
N SER A 139 -2.18 5.59 -17.55
CA SER A 139 -2.88 4.30 -17.54
C SER A 139 -1.93 3.10 -17.57
N GLU A 140 -0.77 3.21 -18.21
CA GLU A 140 0.27 2.17 -18.14
C GLU A 140 0.90 2.10 -16.75
N VAL A 141 1.16 3.24 -16.10
CA VAL A 141 1.60 3.27 -14.69
C VAL A 141 0.59 2.59 -13.78
N SER A 142 -0.71 2.90 -13.93
CA SER A 142 -1.77 2.26 -13.15
C SER A 142 -1.84 0.74 -13.39
N ARG A 143 -1.70 0.29 -14.65
CA ARG A 143 -1.65 -1.15 -14.97
C ARG A 143 -0.40 -1.83 -14.43
N ALA A 144 0.75 -1.17 -14.48
CA ALA A 144 1.97 -1.71 -13.90
C ALA A 144 1.80 -1.88 -12.37
N ALA A 145 1.25 -0.86 -11.68
CA ALA A 145 0.98 -0.94 -10.24
C ALA A 145 0.02 -2.08 -9.87
N ALA A 146 -0.90 -2.47 -10.75
CA ALA A 146 -1.80 -3.61 -10.52
C ALA A 146 -1.08 -4.97 -10.45
N LEU A 147 0.16 -5.08 -10.93
CA LEU A 147 0.96 -6.30 -10.78
C LEU A 147 1.30 -6.62 -9.31
N LEU A 148 1.19 -5.63 -8.42
CA LEU A 148 1.43 -5.81 -6.98
C LEU A 148 0.17 -6.28 -6.23
N ASP A 149 -0.99 -6.37 -6.89
CA ASP A 149 -2.26 -6.64 -6.21
C ASP A 149 -2.28 -7.99 -5.48
N ASP A 150 -1.73 -9.05 -6.09
CA ASP A 150 -1.68 -10.39 -5.50
C ASP A 150 -0.79 -10.43 -4.24
N GLU A 151 0.36 -9.78 -4.28
CA GLU A 151 1.28 -9.68 -3.14
C GLU A 151 0.65 -8.87 -2.00
N LEU A 152 0.06 -7.73 -2.32
CA LEU A 152 -0.62 -6.86 -1.36
C LEU A 152 -1.87 -7.55 -0.77
N GLU A 153 -2.61 -8.35 -1.55
CA GLU A 153 -3.74 -9.13 -1.04
C GLU A 153 -3.26 -10.25 -0.12
N SER A 154 -2.20 -10.94 -0.48
CA SER A 154 -1.56 -11.95 0.39
C SER A 154 -1.18 -11.33 1.74
N TRP A 155 -0.60 -10.11 1.73
CA TRP A 155 -0.29 -9.40 2.97
C TRP A 155 -1.54 -8.99 3.75
N ARG A 156 -2.59 -8.49 3.10
CA ARG A 156 -3.87 -8.12 3.76
C ARG A 156 -4.56 -9.32 4.39
N SER A 157 -4.45 -10.49 3.78
CA SER A 157 -5.10 -11.74 4.23
C SER A 157 -4.25 -12.59 5.19
N ARG A 158 -3.01 -12.16 5.49
CA ARG A 158 -2.11 -12.91 6.38
C ARG A 158 -2.69 -13.15 7.75
N GLN A 159 -2.27 -14.24 8.39
CA GLN A 159 -2.64 -14.60 9.76
C GLN A 159 -2.20 -13.51 10.75
N ILE A 160 -3.01 -13.31 11.78
CA ILE A 160 -2.73 -12.41 12.90
C ILE A 160 -2.52 -13.25 14.16
N ASP A 161 -1.44 -12.94 14.89
CA ASP A 161 -1.14 -13.58 16.17
C ASP A 161 -1.92 -12.91 17.33
N GLU A 162 -1.68 -13.39 18.57
CA GLU A 162 -2.24 -12.78 19.77
C GLU A 162 -1.81 -11.32 19.92
N MET A 163 -2.79 -10.44 20.12
CA MET A 163 -2.58 -9.00 20.32
C MET A 163 -3.10 -8.57 21.68
N ALA A 164 -2.20 -8.08 22.54
CA ALA A 164 -2.59 -7.54 23.83
C ALA A 164 -3.37 -6.23 23.70
N TYR A 165 -2.97 -5.38 22.77
CA TYR A 165 -3.58 -4.06 22.57
C TYR A 165 -3.85 -3.80 21.09
N VAL A 166 -4.96 -3.12 20.80
CA VAL A 166 -5.34 -2.72 19.44
C VAL A 166 -5.59 -1.20 19.43
N THR A 167 -5.13 -0.54 18.39
CA THR A 167 -5.44 0.87 18.12
C THR A 167 -6.13 0.96 16.77
N LEU A 168 -7.26 1.66 16.73
CA LEU A 168 -8.08 1.87 15.54
C LEU A 168 -8.17 3.35 15.21
N ASP A 169 -8.14 3.68 13.93
CA ASP A 169 -8.33 5.04 13.43
C ASP A 169 -8.81 5.01 11.99
N ALA A 170 -9.38 6.10 11.51
CA ALA A 170 -9.74 6.29 10.12
C ALA A 170 -9.26 7.63 9.60
N ARG A 171 -9.10 7.69 8.29
CA ARG A 171 -8.80 8.92 7.57
C ARG A 171 -9.54 8.96 6.25
N TYR A 172 -9.74 10.13 5.68
CA TYR A 172 -10.43 10.31 4.41
C TYR A 172 -9.49 10.66 3.27
N GLU A 173 -9.75 10.07 2.10
CA GLU A 173 -9.09 10.37 0.83
C GLU A 173 -10.13 10.53 -0.27
N LYS A 174 -9.81 11.35 -1.28
CA LYS A 174 -10.72 11.61 -2.40
C LYS A 174 -10.59 10.55 -3.49
N VAL A 175 -11.71 9.96 -3.87
CA VAL A 175 -11.81 8.87 -4.85
C VAL A 175 -12.89 9.18 -5.88
N ARG A 176 -12.70 8.77 -7.13
CA ARG A 176 -13.77 8.75 -8.14
C ARG A 176 -14.62 7.50 -7.97
N HIS A 177 -15.90 7.70 -7.70
CA HIS A 177 -16.89 6.64 -7.54
C HIS A 177 -18.17 7.04 -8.28
N GLY A 178 -18.69 6.18 -9.18
CA GLY A 178 -19.93 6.45 -9.90
C GLY A 178 -19.95 7.76 -10.69
N GLY A 179 -18.80 8.21 -11.22
CA GLY A 179 -18.68 9.49 -11.96
C GLY A 179 -18.47 10.73 -11.10
N SER A 180 -18.59 10.63 -9.78
CA SER A 180 -18.41 11.73 -8.82
C SER A 180 -17.12 11.57 -8.01
N VAL A 181 -16.68 12.65 -7.35
CA VAL A 181 -15.58 12.62 -6.39
C VAL A 181 -16.17 12.55 -4.99
N VAL A 182 -15.87 11.47 -4.27
CA VAL A 182 -16.35 11.24 -2.91
C VAL A 182 -15.19 11.11 -1.94
N ASP A 183 -15.43 11.37 -0.66
CA ASP A 183 -14.48 11.10 0.41
C ASP A 183 -14.65 9.64 0.87
N CYS A 184 -13.62 8.81 0.66
CA CYS A 184 -13.57 7.43 1.11
C CYS A 184 -12.80 7.32 2.42
N ALA A 185 -13.34 6.56 3.37
CA ALA A 185 -12.67 6.26 4.62
C ALA A 185 -11.62 5.15 4.42
N VAL A 186 -10.41 5.40 4.89
CA VAL A 186 -9.34 4.41 5.03
C VAL A 186 -9.31 4.00 6.49
N LEU A 187 -9.81 2.79 6.78
CA LEU A 187 -9.84 2.21 8.12
C LEU A 187 -8.51 1.52 8.40
N LEU A 188 -7.92 1.79 9.55
CA LEU A 188 -6.60 1.30 9.95
C LEU A 188 -6.67 0.63 11.32
N ALA A 189 -5.99 -0.50 11.46
CA ALA A 189 -5.79 -1.20 12.71
C ALA A 189 -4.31 -1.51 12.94
N THR A 190 -3.81 -1.18 14.12
CA THR A 190 -2.49 -1.58 14.59
C THR A 190 -2.62 -2.34 15.89
N GLY A 191 -1.70 -3.26 16.16
CA GLY A 191 -1.69 -4.04 17.38
C GLY A 191 -0.32 -4.02 18.07
N VAL A 192 -0.34 -4.39 19.35
CA VAL A 192 0.85 -4.70 20.14
C VAL A 192 0.78 -6.17 20.50
N ARG A 193 1.77 -6.95 20.09
CA ARG A 193 1.85 -8.40 20.35
C ARG A 193 1.94 -8.68 21.85
N GLY A 194 1.22 -9.72 22.30
CA GLY A 194 1.21 -10.14 23.70
C GLY A 194 2.51 -10.82 24.16
N ASP A 195 3.20 -11.49 23.25
CA ASP A 195 4.40 -12.29 23.50
C ASP A 195 5.67 -11.43 23.66
N ASN A 196 5.89 -10.48 22.75
CA ASN A 196 7.15 -9.75 22.62
C ASN A 196 7.00 -8.22 22.70
N GLY A 197 5.77 -7.70 22.76
CA GLY A 197 5.51 -6.26 22.85
C GLY A 197 5.87 -5.45 21.61
N LYS A 198 6.14 -6.08 20.47
CA LYS A 198 6.32 -5.39 19.20
C LYS A 198 4.98 -4.91 18.67
N ARG A 199 5.01 -3.79 17.98
CA ARG A 199 3.82 -3.29 17.27
C ARG A 199 3.81 -3.78 15.83
N THR A 200 2.60 -3.99 15.31
CA THR A 200 2.38 -4.41 13.92
C THR A 200 1.13 -3.75 13.35
N VAL A 201 1.07 -3.57 12.05
CA VAL A 201 -0.16 -3.14 11.36
C VAL A 201 -1.01 -4.39 11.14
N LEU A 202 -2.21 -4.43 11.70
CA LEU A 202 -3.13 -5.57 11.60
C LEU A 202 -3.87 -5.62 10.27
N GLY A 203 -4.22 -4.43 9.75
CA GLY A 203 -4.92 -4.34 8.48
C GLY A 203 -5.27 -2.92 8.08
N VAL A 204 -5.69 -2.84 6.83
CA VAL A 204 -6.23 -1.64 6.20
C VAL A 204 -7.43 -2.02 5.36
N SER A 205 -8.44 -1.16 5.34
CA SER A 205 -9.62 -1.28 4.47
C SER A 205 -10.01 0.09 3.93
N VAL A 206 -10.61 0.11 2.75
CA VAL A 206 -11.18 1.32 2.14
C VAL A 206 -12.67 1.13 1.99
N SER A 207 -13.45 2.10 2.45
CA SER A 207 -14.90 2.11 2.40
C SER A 207 -15.44 3.51 2.09
N LEU A 208 -16.69 3.60 1.65
CA LEU A 208 -17.31 4.89 1.31
C LEU A 208 -17.56 5.78 2.53
N SER A 209 -17.52 5.23 3.74
CA SER A 209 -17.75 5.98 4.98
C SER A 209 -17.26 5.21 6.20
N GLU A 210 -17.22 5.87 7.35
CA GLU A 210 -17.02 5.24 8.67
C GLU A 210 -18.32 4.71 9.31
N ALA A 211 -19.27 4.23 8.51
CA ALA A 211 -20.49 3.65 9.03
C ALA A 211 -20.20 2.37 9.84
N GLU A 212 -21.12 2.03 10.76
CA GLU A 212 -21.01 0.83 11.60
C GLU A 212 -20.76 -0.44 10.78
N VAL A 213 -21.46 -0.61 9.64
CA VAL A 213 -21.33 -1.79 8.78
C VAL A 213 -19.89 -2.01 8.32
N HIS A 214 -19.19 -0.94 7.91
CA HIS A 214 -17.82 -1.04 7.43
C HIS A 214 -16.82 -1.36 8.55
N TRP A 215 -17.02 -0.78 9.74
CA TRP A 215 -16.23 -1.15 10.91
C TRP A 215 -16.50 -2.59 11.34
N ARG A 216 -17.75 -3.06 11.31
CA ARG A 216 -18.09 -4.46 11.63
C ARG A 216 -17.44 -5.45 10.66
N GLU A 217 -17.46 -5.16 9.37
CA GLU A 217 -16.81 -5.97 8.33
C GLU A 217 -15.29 -5.98 8.52
N PHE A 218 -14.69 -4.81 8.77
CA PHE A 218 -13.26 -4.71 8.99
C PHE A 218 -12.82 -5.48 10.23
N LEU A 219 -13.49 -5.30 11.37
CA LEU A 219 -13.19 -6.04 12.60
C LEU A 219 -13.42 -7.56 12.43
N ALA A 220 -14.49 -7.96 11.72
CA ALA A 220 -14.74 -9.36 11.39
C ALA A 220 -13.59 -9.97 10.56
N SER A 221 -13.05 -9.21 9.61
CA SER A 221 -11.91 -9.68 8.80
C SER A 221 -10.66 -9.90 9.66
N LEU A 222 -10.40 -9.02 10.63
CA LEU A 222 -9.27 -9.18 11.58
C LEU A 222 -9.46 -10.43 12.45
N GLN A 223 -10.68 -10.65 12.98
CA GLN A 223 -11.00 -11.84 13.78
C GLN A 223 -10.89 -13.14 12.96
N LYS A 224 -11.38 -13.15 11.72
CA LYS A 224 -11.24 -14.29 10.79
C LYS A 224 -9.79 -14.66 10.54
N ARG A 225 -8.91 -13.68 10.55
CA ARG A 225 -7.46 -13.83 10.38
C ARG A 225 -6.73 -14.17 11.67
N GLY A 226 -7.43 -14.36 12.79
CA GLY A 226 -6.86 -14.83 14.04
C GLY A 226 -6.70 -13.77 15.14
N LEU A 227 -7.19 -12.55 14.99
CA LEU A 227 -7.12 -11.54 16.05
C LEU A 227 -7.80 -12.05 17.33
N HIS A 228 -7.04 -12.20 18.40
CA HIS A 228 -7.50 -12.63 19.72
C HIS A 228 -6.62 -12.06 20.85
N GLY A 229 -7.03 -12.29 22.12
CA GLY A 229 -6.26 -11.89 23.30
C GLY A 229 -6.30 -10.39 23.64
N VAL A 230 -7.18 -9.61 23.00
CA VAL A 230 -7.21 -8.15 23.12
C VAL A 230 -7.69 -7.73 24.51
N LYS A 231 -6.84 -7.00 25.25
CA LYS A 231 -7.08 -6.49 26.61
C LYS A 231 -7.57 -5.03 26.62
N LEU A 232 -7.27 -4.26 25.57
CA LEU A 232 -7.71 -2.87 25.42
C LEU A 232 -7.75 -2.49 23.94
N VAL A 233 -8.81 -1.77 23.56
CA VAL A 233 -8.89 -1.08 22.26
C VAL A 233 -8.82 0.42 22.49
N THR A 234 -7.91 1.13 21.80
CA THR A 234 -7.82 2.59 21.82
C THR A 234 -8.27 3.17 20.48
N SER A 235 -9.16 4.15 20.51
CA SER A 235 -9.61 4.83 19.29
C SER A 235 -10.11 6.26 19.56
N ASP A 236 -10.49 6.96 18.50
CA ASP A 236 -11.33 8.16 18.57
C ASP A 236 -12.80 7.79 18.88
N ASP A 237 -13.61 8.80 19.20
CA ASP A 237 -15.05 8.66 19.51
C ASP A 237 -15.88 8.81 18.23
N HIS A 238 -15.76 7.84 17.32
CA HIS A 238 -16.64 7.78 16.17
C HIS A 238 -17.81 6.80 16.41
N LYS A 239 -19.06 7.25 16.17
CA LYS A 239 -20.27 6.45 16.47
C LYS A 239 -20.26 5.08 15.79
N GLY A 240 -19.92 5.03 14.48
CA GLY A 240 -19.87 3.79 13.72
C GLY A 240 -18.81 2.83 14.24
N LEU A 241 -17.63 3.34 14.63
CA LEU A 241 -16.57 2.54 15.24
C LEU A 241 -17.00 1.94 16.58
N LYS A 242 -17.59 2.74 17.48
CA LYS A 242 -18.07 2.28 18.78
C LYS A 242 -19.15 1.19 18.64
N ALA A 243 -20.11 1.39 17.73
CA ALA A 243 -21.13 0.40 17.45
C ALA A 243 -20.52 -0.90 16.87
N GLY A 244 -19.55 -0.77 15.95
CA GLY A 244 -18.79 -1.91 15.42
C GLY A 244 -18.03 -2.68 16.50
N LEU A 245 -17.35 -1.98 17.42
CA LEU A 245 -16.65 -2.59 18.56
C LEU A 245 -17.62 -3.33 19.49
N THR A 246 -18.72 -2.70 19.88
CA THR A 246 -19.74 -3.33 20.73
C THR A 246 -20.27 -4.62 20.10
N ALA A 247 -20.50 -4.61 18.78
CA ALA A 247 -21.04 -5.75 18.06
C ALA A 247 -20.02 -6.90 17.87
N ARG A 248 -18.73 -6.58 17.70
CA ARG A 248 -17.70 -7.57 17.31
C ARG A 248 -16.74 -7.95 18.43
N MET A 249 -16.54 -7.07 19.39
CA MET A 249 -15.60 -7.28 20.51
C MET A 249 -16.28 -6.96 21.84
N PRO A 250 -17.46 -7.59 22.13
CA PRO A 250 -18.17 -7.35 23.37
C PRO A 250 -17.29 -7.70 24.57
N GLY A 251 -17.30 -6.85 25.60
CA GLY A 251 -16.50 -7.06 26.81
C GLY A 251 -15.04 -6.64 26.72
N VAL A 252 -14.52 -6.27 25.56
CA VAL A 252 -13.18 -5.69 25.45
C VAL A 252 -13.22 -4.23 25.92
N PRO A 253 -12.42 -3.83 26.93
CA PRO A 253 -12.35 -2.45 27.39
C PRO A 253 -11.98 -1.49 26.26
N TRP A 254 -12.72 -0.37 26.17
CA TRP A 254 -12.46 0.69 25.21
C TRP A 254 -11.86 1.92 25.89
N GLN A 255 -10.79 2.46 25.29
CA GLN A 255 -10.12 3.69 25.71
C GLN A 255 -10.35 4.75 24.63
N ARG A 256 -10.99 5.86 24.99
CA ARG A 256 -11.02 7.03 24.11
C ARG A 256 -9.67 7.74 24.11
N CYS A 257 -9.16 8.12 22.93
CA CYS A 257 -7.89 8.79 22.78
C CYS A 257 -7.82 10.09 23.58
N GLN A 258 -6.93 10.18 24.56
CA GLN A 258 -6.78 11.35 25.43
C GLN A 258 -6.35 12.62 24.65
N PHE A 259 -5.61 12.47 23.55
CA PHE A 259 -5.25 13.61 22.70
C PHE A 259 -6.50 14.21 22.04
N HIS A 260 -7.39 13.38 21.49
CA HIS A 260 -8.65 13.84 20.91
C HIS A 260 -9.60 14.42 21.97
N LEU A 261 -9.64 13.85 23.17
CA LEU A 261 -10.37 14.45 24.28
C LEU A 261 -9.87 15.86 24.62
N GLN A 262 -8.56 16.05 24.77
CA GLN A 262 -7.98 17.38 25.03
C GLN A 262 -8.29 18.37 23.91
N ARG A 263 -8.20 17.93 22.65
CA ARG A 263 -8.52 18.77 21.49
C ARG A 263 -10.00 19.16 21.47
N ASN A 264 -10.88 18.19 21.73
CA ASN A 264 -12.32 18.43 21.73
C ASN A 264 -12.75 19.36 22.89
N ALA A 265 -12.15 19.26 24.06
CA ALA A 265 -12.39 20.17 25.17
C ALA A 265 -12.16 21.64 24.79
N GLN A 266 -11.20 21.93 23.91
CA GLN A 266 -10.90 23.30 23.49
C GLN A 266 -12.06 23.98 22.74
N ALA A 267 -13.00 23.22 22.17
CA ALA A 267 -14.21 23.75 21.53
C ALA A 267 -15.21 24.33 22.55
N TYR A 268 -15.13 23.91 23.81
CA TYR A 268 -16.01 24.34 24.91
C TYR A 268 -15.40 25.44 25.76
N VAL A 269 -14.16 25.88 25.45
CA VAL A 269 -13.47 26.95 26.19
C VAL A 269 -13.95 28.31 25.70
N PRO A 270 -14.63 29.12 26.52
CA PRO A 270 -15.27 30.36 26.08
C PRO A 270 -14.26 31.48 25.75
N LYS A 271 -13.09 31.51 26.39
CA LYS A 271 -12.05 32.54 26.22
C LYS A 271 -10.70 31.95 25.89
N MET A 272 -10.00 32.53 24.93
CA MET A 272 -8.65 32.09 24.52
C MET A 272 -7.66 32.05 25.69
N SER A 273 -7.74 33.02 26.62
CA SER A 273 -6.90 33.09 27.82
C SER A 273 -7.03 31.89 28.75
N MET A 274 -8.16 31.18 28.71
CA MET A 274 -8.41 29.99 29.52
C MET A 274 -7.81 28.72 28.95
N ARG A 275 -7.54 28.68 27.63
CA ARG A 275 -7.14 27.43 26.93
C ARG A 275 -5.93 26.75 27.56
N ARG A 276 -4.91 27.52 27.96
CA ARG A 276 -3.69 26.96 28.57
C ARG A 276 -4.00 26.30 29.94
N ALA A 277 -4.80 26.95 30.74
CA ALA A 277 -5.19 26.43 32.08
C ALA A 277 -6.07 25.18 31.95
N VAL A 278 -7.04 25.19 31.01
CA VAL A 278 -7.87 24.01 30.69
C VAL A 278 -7.00 22.83 30.22
N ALA A 279 -6.09 23.09 29.28
CA ALA A 279 -5.18 22.03 28.79
C ALA A 279 -4.27 21.48 29.90
N GLN A 280 -3.84 22.32 30.83
CA GLN A 280 -3.04 21.88 31.97
C GLN A 280 -3.88 21.03 32.92
N GLY A 281 -5.08 21.49 33.32
CA GLY A 281 -5.96 20.71 34.20
C GLY A 281 -6.32 19.33 33.63
N LEU A 282 -6.60 19.22 32.32
CA LEU A 282 -6.81 17.92 31.70
C LEU A 282 -5.54 17.06 31.70
N ARG A 283 -4.34 17.64 31.52
CA ARG A 283 -3.10 16.89 31.63
C ARG A 283 -2.88 16.36 33.07
N ASP A 284 -3.26 17.12 34.06
CA ASP A 284 -3.14 16.71 35.50
C ASP A 284 -4.04 15.49 35.76
N VAL A 285 -5.29 15.50 35.23
CA VAL A 285 -6.19 14.33 35.25
C VAL A 285 -5.55 13.11 34.57
N PHE A 286 -5.04 13.26 33.33
CA PHE A 286 -4.54 12.13 32.57
C PHE A 286 -3.17 11.61 32.99
N ASN A 287 -2.39 12.41 33.73
CA ASN A 287 -1.09 12.03 34.27
C ASN A 287 -1.14 11.60 35.74
N ALA A 288 -2.34 11.48 36.31
CA ALA A 288 -2.48 10.99 37.69
C ALA A 288 -1.83 9.60 37.84
N PRO A 289 -1.30 9.26 39.01
CA PRO A 289 -0.62 7.98 39.26
C PRO A 289 -1.60 6.79 39.20
N GLU A 290 -2.84 7.01 39.60
CA GLU A 290 -3.88 5.99 39.65
C GLU A 290 -5.27 6.55 39.29
N ARG A 291 -6.22 5.66 39.07
CA ARG A 291 -7.57 6.01 38.61
C ARG A 291 -8.33 6.88 39.61
N ALA A 292 -8.25 6.55 40.91
CA ALA A 292 -8.92 7.31 41.96
C ALA A 292 -8.46 8.78 41.99
N GLU A 293 -7.15 9.01 41.86
CA GLU A 293 -6.61 10.35 41.75
C GLU A 293 -7.02 11.07 40.46
N ALA A 294 -7.08 10.37 39.33
CA ALA A 294 -7.58 10.95 38.09
C ALA A 294 -9.05 11.41 38.22
N GLU A 295 -9.90 10.59 38.84
CA GLU A 295 -11.31 10.91 39.09
C GLU A 295 -11.43 12.09 40.10
N ARG A 296 -10.60 12.15 41.16
CA ARG A 296 -10.55 13.28 42.06
C ARG A 296 -10.12 14.58 41.36
N GLN A 297 -9.08 14.53 40.53
CA GLN A 297 -8.63 15.68 39.73
C GLN A 297 -9.71 16.15 38.73
N LEU A 298 -10.45 15.22 38.15
CA LEU A 298 -11.58 15.54 37.30
C LEU A 298 -12.70 16.28 38.05
N GLY A 299 -13.03 15.84 39.26
CA GLY A 299 -13.99 16.54 40.12
C GLY A 299 -13.57 17.99 40.39
N LEU A 300 -12.31 18.20 40.80
CA LEU A 300 -11.75 19.54 41.00
C LEU A 300 -11.72 20.39 39.73
N PHE A 301 -11.51 19.75 38.56
CA PHE A 301 -11.60 20.42 37.25
C PHE A 301 -13.01 20.89 36.98
N VAL A 302 -14.01 20.02 37.15
CA VAL A 302 -15.44 20.33 36.95
C VAL A 302 -15.85 21.50 37.88
N GLU A 303 -15.60 21.40 39.16
CA GLU A 303 -15.90 22.46 40.16
C GLU A 303 -15.27 23.81 39.77
N ARG A 304 -14.02 23.81 39.34
CA ARG A 304 -13.30 25.04 38.92
C ARG A 304 -13.96 25.74 37.76
N TYR A 305 -14.57 25.00 36.84
CA TYR A 305 -15.13 25.54 35.59
C TYR A 305 -16.65 25.62 35.59
N ASP A 306 -17.35 25.12 36.60
CA ASP A 306 -18.80 25.08 36.64
C ASP A 306 -19.44 26.48 36.43
N GLU A 307 -18.96 27.51 37.15
CA GLU A 307 -19.45 28.88 36.97
C GLU A 307 -18.83 29.59 35.73
N LYS A 308 -17.52 29.37 35.48
CA LYS A 308 -16.77 30.14 34.48
C LYS A 308 -16.94 29.64 33.06
N ALA A 309 -17.25 28.36 32.91
CA ALA A 309 -17.40 27.64 31.63
C ALA A 309 -18.30 26.41 31.80
N PRO A 310 -19.59 26.57 32.16
CA PRO A 310 -20.48 25.45 32.52
C PRO A 310 -20.57 24.39 31.43
N ARG A 311 -20.58 24.79 30.16
CA ARG A 311 -20.57 23.85 29.04
C ARG A 311 -19.31 22.98 28.99
N LEU A 312 -18.15 23.53 29.39
CA LEU A 312 -16.92 22.77 29.49
C LEU A 312 -16.96 21.80 30.68
N ALA A 313 -17.49 22.23 31.84
CA ALA A 313 -17.63 21.41 33.04
C ALA A 313 -18.52 20.19 32.74
N THR A 314 -19.74 20.40 32.25
CA THR A 314 -20.66 19.32 31.84
C THR A 314 -20.03 18.38 30.82
N TRP A 315 -19.41 18.95 29.76
CA TRP A 315 -18.75 18.14 28.76
C TRP A 315 -17.62 17.29 29.32
N ALA A 316 -16.81 17.84 30.25
CA ALA A 316 -15.70 17.12 30.86
C ALA A 316 -16.21 15.97 31.74
N GLU A 317 -17.23 16.19 32.56
CA GLU A 317 -17.86 15.18 33.41
C GLU A 317 -18.37 13.99 32.59
N GLU A 318 -19.02 14.24 31.45
CA GLU A 318 -19.61 13.20 30.58
C GLU A 318 -18.55 12.46 29.75
N ASN A 319 -17.47 13.14 29.31
CA ASN A 319 -16.58 12.61 28.28
C ASN A 319 -15.20 12.16 28.81
N ILE A 320 -14.62 12.84 29.81
CA ILE A 320 -13.29 12.51 30.29
C ILE A 320 -13.19 11.11 30.89
N PRO A 321 -14.19 10.55 31.60
CA PRO A 321 -14.13 9.17 32.10
C PRO A 321 -13.84 8.11 31.04
N GLN A 322 -14.26 8.33 29.79
CA GLN A 322 -13.96 7.45 28.65
C GLN A 322 -12.47 7.39 28.31
N GLY A 323 -11.70 8.39 28.73
CA GLY A 323 -10.24 8.47 28.59
C GLY A 323 -9.47 7.89 29.79
N LEU A 324 -10.15 7.33 30.80
CA LEU A 324 -9.51 6.79 32.01
C LEU A 324 -9.44 5.25 32.01
N THR A 325 -9.98 4.57 31.01
CA THR A 325 -9.92 3.11 30.91
C THR A 325 -8.48 2.57 30.92
N VAL A 326 -7.53 3.34 30.40
CA VAL A 326 -6.11 3.01 30.38
C VAL A 326 -5.51 2.76 31.77
N PHE A 327 -6.14 3.27 32.85
CA PHE A 327 -5.71 3.03 34.22
C PHE A 327 -5.87 1.57 34.69
N THR A 328 -6.62 0.74 33.94
CA THR A 328 -6.66 -0.71 34.15
C THR A 328 -5.36 -1.41 33.77
N LEU A 329 -4.49 -0.74 33.02
CA LEU A 329 -3.22 -1.28 32.57
C LEU A 329 -2.09 -0.98 33.56
N PRO A 330 -1.00 -1.78 33.52
CA PRO A 330 0.23 -1.47 34.24
C PRO A 330 0.75 -0.07 33.88
N PRO A 331 1.32 0.69 34.84
CA PRO A 331 1.71 2.09 34.64
C PRO A 331 2.59 2.35 33.42
N TYR A 332 3.54 1.45 33.14
CA TYR A 332 4.48 1.55 32.00
C TYR A 332 3.82 1.30 30.62
N HIS A 333 2.64 0.66 30.57
CA HIS A 333 1.88 0.50 29.33
C HIS A 333 1.00 1.74 29.02
N ARG A 334 0.52 2.43 30.06
CA ARG A 334 -0.46 3.53 29.96
C ARG A 334 -0.03 4.61 28.98
N THR A 335 1.22 5.03 29.04
CA THR A 335 1.77 6.10 28.19
C THR A 335 1.65 5.79 26.70
N ARG A 336 1.79 4.53 26.31
CA ARG A 336 1.70 4.09 24.92
C ARG A 336 0.26 3.86 24.45
N MET A 337 -0.62 3.45 25.39
CA MET A 337 -1.98 3.02 25.05
C MET A 337 -3.06 4.09 25.26
N ARG A 338 -2.74 5.21 25.91
CA ARG A 338 -3.69 6.29 26.19
C ARG A 338 -4.05 7.16 24.99
N THR A 339 -3.31 7.06 23.88
CA THR A 339 -3.51 7.86 22.67
C THR A 339 -3.33 7.04 21.40
N THR A 340 -3.87 7.54 20.29
CA THR A 340 -3.67 7.01 18.94
C THR A 340 -2.41 7.56 18.25
N ASN A 341 -1.49 8.20 18.97
CA ASN A 341 -0.30 8.87 18.40
C ASN A 341 0.55 7.96 17.49
N GLY A 342 0.65 6.67 17.82
CA GLY A 342 1.33 5.69 16.96
C GLY A 342 0.69 5.59 15.57
N LEU A 343 -0.64 5.58 15.54
CA LEU A 343 -1.45 5.53 14.32
C LEU A 343 -1.50 6.89 13.61
N GLU A 344 -1.50 8.01 14.35
CA GLU A 344 -1.39 9.34 13.75
C GLU A 344 -0.08 9.51 12.96
N ASN A 345 1.03 8.96 13.46
CA ASN A 345 2.29 8.98 12.73
C ASN A 345 2.22 8.14 11.45
N LEU A 346 1.60 6.96 11.52
CA LEU A 346 1.28 6.14 10.34
C LEU A 346 0.43 6.94 9.35
N ASN A 347 -0.63 7.58 9.81
CA ASN A 347 -1.50 8.44 9.00
C ASN A 347 -0.76 9.62 8.34
N LYS A 348 0.23 10.22 9.02
CA LYS A 348 1.08 11.27 8.42
C LYS A 348 1.92 10.72 7.26
N GLN A 349 2.46 9.51 7.38
CA GLN A 349 3.22 8.86 6.33
C GLN A 349 2.34 8.49 5.14
N ILE A 350 1.16 7.91 5.39
CA ILE A 350 0.16 7.66 4.35
C ILE A 350 -0.17 8.98 3.63
N LYS A 351 -0.51 10.05 4.38
CA LYS A 351 -0.84 11.35 3.81
C LYS A 351 0.28 11.92 2.94
N ARG A 352 1.53 11.73 3.33
CA ARG A 352 2.69 12.18 2.54
C ARG A 352 2.72 11.50 1.16
N ARG A 353 2.35 10.22 1.07
CA ARG A 353 2.31 9.43 -0.18
C ARG A 353 1.03 9.70 -0.98
N THR A 354 -0.15 9.69 -0.33
CA THR A 354 -1.44 9.91 -0.99
C THR A 354 -1.61 11.35 -1.50
N ARG A 355 -0.95 12.33 -0.89
CA ARG A 355 -0.98 13.74 -1.31
C ARG A 355 -0.51 13.97 -2.76
N VAL A 356 0.28 13.07 -3.30
CA VAL A 356 0.76 13.12 -4.69
C VAL A 356 -0.35 12.73 -5.67
N ALA A 357 -1.25 11.83 -5.26
CA ALA A 357 -2.46 11.49 -5.99
C ALA A 357 -3.62 12.32 -5.42
N THR A 358 -3.86 13.51 -5.94
CA THR A 358 -4.88 14.45 -5.43
C THR A 358 -6.28 13.82 -5.39
N ILE A 359 -6.59 12.93 -6.36
CA ILE A 359 -7.84 12.17 -6.47
C ILE A 359 -7.47 10.78 -7.01
N PHE A 360 -7.90 9.74 -6.32
CA PHE A 360 -7.72 8.36 -6.79
C PHE A 360 -8.76 8.01 -7.86
N PRO A 361 -8.38 7.24 -8.91
CA PRO A 361 -9.30 6.86 -9.97
C PRO A 361 -10.43 5.92 -9.49
N ASN A 362 -10.18 5.13 -8.44
CA ASN A 362 -11.14 4.22 -7.79
C ASN A 362 -10.59 3.77 -6.42
N GLU A 363 -11.43 3.08 -5.65
CA GLU A 363 -11.12 2.57 -4.30
C GLU A 363 -9.98 1.54 -4.32
N ALA A 364 -9.91 0.69 -5.35
CA ALA A 364 -8.85 -0.31 -5.49
C ALA A 364 -7.48 0.35 -5.63
N SER A 365 -7.37 1.46 -6.36
CA SER A 365 -6.12 2.23 -6.47
C SER A 365 -5.72 2.88 -5.15
N LEU A 366 -6.67 3.37 -4.38
CA LEU A 366 -6.42 3.89 -3.03
C LEU A 366 -5.95 2.78 -2.10
N LEU A 367 -6.68 1.65 -2.06
CA LEU A 367 -6.35 0.49 -1.22
C LEU A 367 -4.95 -0.05 -1.55
N ARG A 368 -4.60 -0.15 -2.83
CA ARG A 368 -3.27 -0.58 -3.29
C ARG A 368 -2.17 0.31 -2.72
N LEU A 369 -2.26 1.62 -2.95
CA LEU A 369 -1.22 2.55 -2.48
C LEU A 369 -1.12 2.54 -0.95
N VAL A 370 -2.24 2.61 -0.24
CA VAL A 370 -2.22 2.60 1.22
C VAL A 370 -1.68 1.29 1.76
N THR A 371 -2.07 0.13 1.17
CA THR A 371 -1.53 -1.18 1.58
C THR A 371 -0.02 -1.21 1.41
N ALA A 372 0.51 -0.79 0.27
CA ALA A 372 1.96 -0.78 0.03
C ALA A 372 2.72 0.09 1.05
N VAL A 373 2.18 1.27 1.37
CA VAL A 373 2.76 2.14 2.41
C VAL A 373 2.75 1.49 3.79
N VAL A 374 1.66 0.82 4.17
CA VAL A 374 1.59 0.19 5.49
C VAL A 374 2.42 -1.10 5.57
N VAL A 375 2.65 -1.81 4.47
CA VAL A 375 3.60 -2.93 4.39
C VAL A 375 5.01 -2.46 4.74
N GLU A 376 5.52 -1.44 4.05
CA GLU A 376 6.85 -0.86 4.29
C GLU A 376 7.03 -0.42 5.75
N ILE A 377 6.01 0.23 6.32
CA ILE A 377 6.06 0.69 7.71
C ILE A 377 6.00 -0.50 8.68
N ASN A 378 5.20 -1.52 8.36
CA ASN A 378 5.10 -2.73 9.17
C ASN A 378 6.44 -3.47 9.25
N GLU A 379 7.12 -3.64 8.14
CA GLU A 379 8.46 -4.25 8.07
C GLU A 379 9.46 -3.47 8.93
N ALA A 380 9.46 -2.14 8.83
CA ALA A 380 10.30 -1.29 9.68
C ALA A 380 9.97 -1.43 11.17
N TRP A 381 8.69 -1.64 11.54
CA TRP A 381 8.29 -1.86 12.92
C TRP A 381 8.67 -3.25 13.44
N GLU A 382 8.54 -4.27 12.61
CA GLU A 382 8.93 -5.64 12.96
C GLU A 382 10.44 -5.81 13.08
N ALA A 383 11.21 -5.13 12.23
CA ALA A 383 12.67 -5.07 12.35
C ALA A 383 13.14 -4.20 13.52
N GLY A 384 12.29 -3.28 14.00
CA GLY A 384 12.59 -2.34 15.07
C GLY A 384 12.58 -2.95 16.48
N GLY A 385 12.85 -2.09 17.47
CA GLY A 385 12.85 -2.48 18.90
C GLY A 385 11.46 -2.74 19.47
N VAL A 386 11.42 -3.28 20.68
CA VAL A 386 10.21 -3.52 21.45
C VAL A 386 9.46 -2.20 21.68
N TYR A 387 8.16 -2.16 21.40
CA TYR A 387 7.32 -0.98 21.59
C TYR A 387 6.82 -0.84 23.03
N ILE A 388 6.45 -1.98 23.65
CA ILE A 388 6.04 -2.07 25.06
C ILE A 388 6.71 -3.31 25.66
N ASN A 389 7.37 -3.16 26.82
CA ASN A 389 7.91 -4.31 27.53
C ASN A 389 6.77 -5.08 28.22
N MET A 390 6.45 -6.26 27.71
CA MET A 390 5.36 -7.10 28.24
C MET A 390 5.77 -7.94 29.45
N LYS A 391 7.07 -8.03 29.77
CA LYS A 391 7.61 -8.90 30.86
C LYS A 391 7.70 -8.19 32.20
N SER A 392 7.59 -6.88 32.26
CA SER A 392 7.57 -6.13 33.49
C SER A 392 6.14 -6.14 34.07
N ALA A 393 5.81 -7.16 34.83
CA ALA A 393 4.64 -7.21 35.69
C ALA A 393 5.05 -6.80 37.12
#